data_416ed69b05d5bcca368a0765bdc30c9f
#
_entry.id   416ed69b05d5bcca368a0765bdc30c9f
#
_cell.length_a   1.000
_cell.length_b   1.000
_cell.length_c   1.000
_cell.angle_alpha   90.00
_cell.angle_beta   90.00
_cell.angle_gamma   90.00
#
_symmetry.space_group_name_H-M   'P 1'
#
loop_
_entity.id
_entity.type
_entity.pdbx_description
1 polymer ?
#
loop_
_entity_poly.entity_id
_entity_poly.type
_entity_poly.pdbx_seq_one_letter_code
_entity_poly.pdbx_strand_id
1 'polypeptide(L)'
;IPAFTLYLAMRYLSDGLHWSMPTMVLGFGGLLLLAPLGYVMANGLLGFPEMGAVGLGIASALMFWVQAIAFAIYLWRSRRFADLHLFSHWQLPHWSVQRDLLRTGLPIGVMVAMEGSLFIVTALLIGRLGELPVAAHQIAINVASLCFMIPFGVAEATTVRVGHALGRGDRDGIRRAYFAGLALVLG
;
A
#
# COMPACT_ATOMS: atom_id res chain seq x y z
N ILE A 1 -1.11 -13.13 -1.51
CA ILE A 1 -0.88 -12.52 -0.17
C ILE A 1 0.62 -12.34 0.11
N PRO A 2 1.53 -13.36 0.06
CA PRO A 2 2.91 -13.18 0.49
C PRO A 2 3.71 -12.16 -0.35
N ALA A 3 3.49 -12.09 -1.66
CA ALA A 3 4.15 -11.09 -2.50
C ALA A 3 3.73 -9.65 -2.16
N PHE A 4 2.46 -9.45 -1.85
CA PHE A 4 1.91 -8.16 -1.45
C PHE A 4 2.50 -7.69 -0.10
N THR A 5 2.52 -8.57 0.90
CA THR A 5 3.11 -8.24 2.22
C THR A 5 4.61 -7.96 2.12
N LEU A 6 5.34 -8.72 1.30
CA LEU A 6 6.77 -8.49 1.06
C LEU A 6 7.01 -7.14 0.38
N TYR A 7 6.22 -6.82 -0.66
CA TYR A 7 6.28 -5.51 -1.32
C TYR A 7 5.99 -4.37 -0.36
N LEU A 8 4.94 -4.47 0.46
CA LEU A 8 4.60 -3.45 1.46
C LEU A 8 5.71 -3.27 2.49
N ALA A 9 6.30 -4.35 3.00
CA ALA A 9 7.40 -4.27 3.96
C ALA A 9 8.62 -3.51 3.38
N MET A 10 9.01 -3.83 2.14
CA MET A 10 10.09 -3.13 1.45
C MET A 10 9.75 -1.68 1.13
N ARG A 11 8.51 -1.39 0.76
CA ARG A 11 7.99 -0.05 0.53
C ARG A 11 8.12 0.80 1.78
N TYR A 12 7.55 0.34 2.91
CA TYR A 12 7.60 1.08 4.17
C TYR A 12 9.03 1.24 4.71
N LEU A 13 9.91 0.25 4.47
CA LEU A 13 11.33 0.39 4.76
C LEU A 13 11.96 1.53 3.98
N SER A 14 11.69 1.62 2.68
CA SER A 14 12.23 2.67 1.81
C SER A 14 11.69 4.06 2.19
N ASP A 15 10.40 4.16 2.46
CA ASP A 15 9.74 5.41 2.89
C ASP A 15 10.27 5.85 4.28
N GLY A 16 10.52 4.90 5.18
CA GLY A 16 11.14 5.12 6.48
C GLY A 16 12.59 5.63 6.40
N LEU A 17 13.30 5.35 5.32
CA LEU A 17 14.67 5.82 5.06
C LEU A 17 14.76 7.13 4.24
N HIS A 18 13.68 7.90 4.16
CA HIS A 18 13.57 9.15 3.37
C HIS A 18 13.76 8.98 1.85
N TRP A 19 13.48 7.80 1.31
CA TRP A 19 13.67 7.54 -0.10
C TRP A 19 12.41 6.93 -0.74
N SER A 20 11.43 7.78 -0.99
CA SER A 20 10.14 7.38 -1.58
C SER A 20 10.16 7.29 -3.12
N MET A 21 11.26 7.70 -3.77
CA MET A 21 11.38 7.64 -5.24
C MET A 21 11.16 6.22 -5.81
N PRO A 22 11.80 5.15 -5.29
CA PRO A 22 11.57 3.82 -5.81
C PRO A 22 10.13 3.35 -5.61
N THR A 23 9.52 3.70 -4.48
CA THR A 23 8.10 3.41 -4.20
C THR A 23 7.21 4.02 -5.27
N MET A 24 7.44 5.28 -5.64
CA MET A 24 6.68 5.97 -6.66
C MET A 24 6.89 5.33 -8.06
N VAL A 25 8.14 5.14 -8.46
CA VAL A 25 8.48 4.58 -9.79
C VAL A 25 7.95 3.16 -9.96
N LEU A 26 8.15 2.31 -8.95
CA LEU A 26 7.65 0.92 -8.98
C LEU A 26 6.13 0.85 -8.85
N GLY A 27 5.50 1.78 -8.12
CA GLY A 27 4.06 1.90 -8.06
C GLY A 27 3.44 2.23 -9.43
N PHE A 28 3.95 3.25 -10.11
CA PHE A 28 3.53 3.58 -11.48
C PHE A 28 3.86 2.46 -12.47
N GLY A 29 5.04 1.86 -12.38
CA GLY A 29 5.42 0.72 -13.20
C GLY A 29 4.47 -0.47 -13.04
N GLY A 30 4.04 -0.74 -11.81
CA GLY A 30 3.04 -1.77 -11.54
C GLY A 30 1.68 -1.47 -12.14
N LEU A 31 1.23 -0.22 -12.08
CA LEU A 31 -0.03 0.20 -12.71
C LEU A 31 0.03 0.05 -14.24
N LEU A 32 1.14 0.47 -14.86
CA LEU A 32 1.37 0.31 -16.30
C LEU A 32 1.46 -1.16 -16.73
N LEU A 33 1.93 -2.03 -15.85
CA LEU A 33 1.98 -3.47 -16.09
C LEU A 33 0.61 -4.12 -15.89
N LEU A 34 -0.13 -3.69 -14.89
CA LEU A 34 -1.44 -4.27 -14.56
C LEU A 34 -2.47 -4.04 -15.66
N ALA A 35 -2.49 -2.83 -16.27
CA ALA A 35 -3.46 -2.48 -17.27
C ALA A 35 -3.42 -3.42 -18.51
N PRO A 36 -2.28 -3.60 -19.22
CA PRO A 36 -2.22 -4.51 -20.36
C PRO A 36 -2.32 -5.97 -19.95
N LEU A 37 -1.70 -6.38 -18.83
CA LEU A 37 -1.73 -7.76 -18.38
C LEU A 37 -3.15 -8.18 -17.97
N GLY A 38 -3.85 -7.30 -17.23
CA GLY A 38 -5.24 -7.51 -16.86
C GLY A 38 -6.16 -7.60 -18.06
N TYR A 39 -5.96 -6.71 -19.05
CA TYR A 39 -6.74 -6.72 -20.29
C TYR A 39 -6.54 -8.00 -21.11
N VAL A 40 -5.28 -8.44 -21.26
CA VAL A 40 -4.95 -9.67 -22.00
C VAL A 40 -5.53 -10.91 -21.31
N MET A 41 -5.39 -11.03 -19.99
CA MET A 41 -5.85 -12.20 -19.25
C MET A 41 -7.37 -12.23 -19.05
N ALA A 42 -8.02 -11.07 -18.96
CA ALA A 42 -9.47 -10.99 -18.83
C ALA A 42 -10.18 -11.38 -20.14
N ASN A 43 -9.65 -10.95 -21.29
CA ASN A 43 -10.27 -11.15 -22.60
C ASN A 43 -9.70 -12.35 -23.38
N GLY A 44 -8.80 -13.13 -22.79
CA GLY A 44 -8.26 -14.32 -23.45
C GLY A 44 -7.41 -14.05 -24.70
N LEU A 45 -6.73 -12.90 -24.76
CA LEU A 45 -5.84 -12.54 -25.88
C LEU A 45 -4.50 -13.30 -25.78
N LEU A 46 -3.77 -13.40 -26.88
CA LEU A 46 -2.46 -14.05 -26.97
C LEU A 46 -2.48 -15.56 -26.64
N GLY A 47 -3.62 -16.25 -26.84
CA GLY A 47 -3.72 -17.71 -26.63
C GLY A 47 -4.06 -18.13 -25.21
N PHE A 48 -4.35 -17.18 -24.32
CA PHE A 48 -4.89 -17.49 -23.00
C PHE A 48 -6.40 -17.72 -23.10
N PRO A 49 -6.97 -18.65 -22.29
CA PRO A 49 -8.42 -18.78 -22.19
C PRO A 49 -9.03 -17.53 -21.56
N GLU A 50 -10.26 -17.18 -21.94
CA GLU A 50 -11.03 -16.10 -21.32
C GLU A 50 -11.29 -16.41 -19.85
N MET A 51 -10.55 -15.79 -18.96
CA MET A 51 -10.64 -16.05 -17.50
C MET A 51 -11.48 -15.01 -16.75
N GLY A 52 -11.90 -13.92 -17.40
CA GLY A 52 -12.71 -12.88 -16.77
C GLY A 52 -12.10 -12.37 -15.46
N ALA A 53 -12.86 -12.44 -14.36
CA ALA A 53 -12.42 -11.99 -13.03
C ALA A 53 -11.22 -12.78 -12.48
N VAL A 54 -11.12 -14.07 -12.79
CA VAL A 54 -9.99 -14.92 -12.37
C VAL A 54 -8.70 -14.45 -13.04
N GLY A 55 -8.77 -14.08 -14.32
CA GLY A 55 -7.64 -13.51 -15.06
C GLY A 55 -7.12 -12.22 -14.44
N LEU A 56 -8.00 -11.32 -13.98
CA LEU A 56 -7.62 -10.11 -13.24
C LEU A 56 -6.94 -10.44 -11.91
N GLY A 57 -7.40 -11.47 -11.20
CA GLY A 57 -6.77 -11.95 -9.97
C GLY A 57 -5.35 -12.45 -10.18
N ILE A 58 -5.13 -13.23 -11.26
CA ILE A 58 -3.79 -13.74 -11.63
C ILE A 58 -2.88 -12.59 -12.08
N ALA A 59 -3.39 -11.65 -12.89
CA ALA A 59 -2.64 -10.47 -13.32
C ALA A 59 -2.18 -9.63 -12.13
N SER A 60 -3.05 -9.42 -11.13
CA SER A 60 -2.72 -8.71 -9.90
C SER A 60 -1.66 -9.46 -9.07
N ALA A 61 -1.76 -10.77 -8.95
CA ALA A 61 -0.78 -11.58 -8.25
C ALA A 61 0.60 -11.52 -8.93
N LEU A 62 0.65 -11.63 -10.25
CA LEU A 62 1.89 -11.49 -11.04
C LEU A 62 2.50 -10.10 -10.89
N MET A 63 1.67 -9.04 -10.94
CA MET A 63 2.11 -7.67 -10.72
C MET A 63 2.81 -7.51 -9.37
N PHE A 64 2.20 -8.01 -8.28
CA PHE A 64 2.81 -7.93 -6.95
C PHE A 64 4.12 -8.71 -6.84
N TRP A 65 4.24 -9.87 -7.50
CA TRP A 65 5.51 -10.60 -7.56
C TRP A 65 6.58 -9.83 -8.31
N VAL A 66 6.24 -9.27 -9.48
CA VAL A 66 7.17 -8.45 -10.26
C VAL A 66 7.61 -7.23 -9.46
N GLN A 67 6.68 -6.52 -8.82
CA GLN A 67 7.01 -5.38 -7.97
C GLN A 67 7.88 -5.77 -6.78
N ALA A 68 7.58 -6.87 -6.08
CA ALA A 68 8.38 -7.34 -4.96
C ALA A 68 9.81 -7.71 -5.38
N ILE A 69 9.96 -8.42 -6.50
CA ILE A 69 11.27 -8.79 -7.05
C ILE A 69 12.04 -7.54 -7.51
N ALA A 70 11.38 -6.64 -8.25
CA ALA A 70 12.00 -5.40 -8.71
C ALA A 70 12.46 -4.52 -7.53
N PHE A 71 11.66 -4.44 -6.47
CA PHE A 71 12.01 -3.71 -5.26
C PHE A 71 13.17 -4.36 -4.53
N ALA A 72 13.19 -5.70 -4.40
CA ALA A 72 14.29 -6.44 -3.79
C ALA A 72 15.60 -6.23 -4.57
N ILE A 73 15.57 -6.32 -5.90
CA ILE A 73 16.73 -6.06 -6.76
C ILE A 73 17.21 -4.61 -6.58
N TYR A 74 16.28 -3.66 -6.53
CA TYR A 74 16.61 -2.25 -6.31
C TYR A 74 17.30 -2.04 -4.96
N LEU A 75 16.77 -2.58 -3.86
CA LEU A 75 17.37 -2.49 -2.53
C LEU A 75 18.77 -3.13 -2.49
N TRP A 76 18.93 -4.27 -3.16
CA TRP A 76 20.22 -4.97 -3.20
C TRP A 76 21.28 -4.21 -4.02
N ARG A 77 20.87 -3.61 -5.14
CA ARG A 77 21.80 -2.90 -6.05
C ARG A 77 22.08 -1.46 -5.64
N SER A 78 21.25 -0.87 -4.83
CA SER A 78 21.34 0.53 -4.43
C SER A 78 22.46 0.72 -3.40
N ARG A 79 23.47 1.54 -3.75
CA ARG A 79 24.58 1.90 -2.85
C ARG A 79 24.12 2.58 -1.55
N ARG A 80 22.96 3.23 -1.55
CA ARG A 80 22.40 3.88 -0.35
C ARG A 80 21.95 2.91 0.72
N PHE A 81 21.60 1.68 0.33
CA PHE A 81 21.17 0.62 1.25
C PHE A 81 22.33 -0.36 1.55
N ALA A 82 23.47 -0.22 0.84
CA ALA A 82 24.65 -1.07 1.05
C ALA A 82 25.20 -0.95 2.48
N ASP A 83 25.19 0.26 3.04
CA ASP A 83 25.70 0.51 4.40
C ASP A 83 24.80 -0.08 5.50
N LEU A 84 23.55 -0.39 5.19
CA LEU A 84 22.61 -1.00 6.13
C LEU A 84 22.79 -2.52 6.27
N HIS A 85 23.63 -3.13 5.42
CA HIS A 85 23.89 -4.58 5.44
C HIS A 85 22.64 -5.44 5.60
N LEU A 86 21.51 -5.04 4.98
CA LEU A 86 20.19 -5.63 5.16
C LEU A 86 20.16 -7.15 4.94
N PHE A 87 21.04 -7.65 4.08
CA PHE A 87 21.14 -9.07 3.75
C PHE A 87 22.37 -9.77 4.35
N SER A 88 23.26 -9.04 5.06
CA SER A 88 24.52 -9.61 5.58
C SER A 88 24.38 -10.30 6.93
N HIS A 89 23.40 -9.91 7.73
CA HIS A 89 23.19 -10.49 9.05
C HIS A 89 21.72 -10.92 9.19
N TRP A 90 21.46 -12.19 8.96
CA TRP A 90 20.21 -12.83 9.35
C TRP A 90 20.19 -12.97 10.87
N GLN A 91 19.68 -11.95 11.55
CA GLN A 91 19.40 -12.04 12.97
C GLN A 91 18.04 -12.70 13.16
N LEU A 92 18.01 -13.73 14.00
CA LEU A 92 16.74 -14.31 14.42
C LEU A 92 15.89 -13.21 15.07
N PRO A 93 14.60 -13.15 14.77
CA PRO A 93 13.73 -12.10 15.27
C PRO A 93 13.69 -12.15 16.80
N HIS A 94 14.18 -11.10 17.45
CA HIS A 94 14.11 -10.97 18.90
C HIS A 94 12.66 -10.74 19.33
N TRP A 95 12.20 -11.56 20.26
CA TRP A 95 10.82 -11.51 20.76
C TRP A 95 10.41 -10.12 21.28
N SER A 96 11.34 -9.36 21.86
CA SER A 96 11.10 -7.98 22.29
C SER A 96 10.67 -7.07 21.15
N VAL A 97 11.39 -7.11 20.02
CA VAL A 97 11.08 -6.31 18.84
C VAL A 97 9.74 -6.72 18.21
N GLN A 98 9.47 -8.02 18.14
CA GLN A 98 8.19 -8.53 17.66
C GLN A 98 7.02 -8.10 18.55
N ARG A 99 7.20 -8.13 19.86
CA ARG A 99 6.19 -7.68 20.81
C ARG A 99 5.87 -6.20 20.64
N ASP A 100 6.88 -5.35 20.44
CA ASP A 100 6.69 -3.91 20.24
C ASP A 100 5.99 -3.62 18.90
N LEU A 101 6.35 -4.35 17.85
CA LEU A 101 5.67 -4.29 16.55
C LEU A 101 4.20 -4.74 16.65
N LEU A 102 3.93 -5.83 17.35
CA LEU A 102 2.56 -6.30 17.58
C LEU A 102 1.76 -5.34 18.43
N ARG A 103 2.35 -4.79 19.49
CA ARG A 103 1.69 -3.83 20.38
C ARG A 103 1.25 -2.54 19.63
N THR A 104 2.04 -2.11 18.65
CA THR A 104 1.72 -0.93 17.85
C THR A 104 0.86 -1.30 16.64
N GLY A 105 1.18 -2.40 15.96
CA GLY A 105 0.52 -2.81 14.72
C GLY A 105 -0.88 -3.40 14.94
N LEU A 106 -1.11 -4.12 16.05
CA LEU A 106 -2.40 -4.76 16.30
C LEU A 106 -3.55 -3.75 16.45
N PRO A 107 -3.44 -2.67 17.23
CA PRO A 107 -4.49 -1.64 17.28
C PRO A 107 -4.75 -0.98 15.92
N ILE A 108 -3.68 -0.69 15.17
CA ILE A 108 -3.80 -0.13 13.81
C ILE A 108 -4.50 -1.13 12.88
N GLY A 109 -4.11 -2.40 12.95
CA GLY A 109 -4.73 -3.46 12.16
C GLY A 109 -6.22 -3.64 12.46
N VAL A 110 -6.61 -3.58 13.74
CA VAL A 110 -8.02 -3.63 14.15
C VAL A 110 -8.79 -2.43 13.61
N MET A 111 -8.22 -1.23 13.70
CA MET A 111 -8.85 -0.01 13.18
C MET A 111 -9.10 -0.12 11.67
N VAL A 112 -8.10 -0.52 10.90
CA VAL A 112 -8.22 -0.72 9.44
C VAL A 112 -9.20 -1.85 9.09
N ALA A 113 -9.20 -2.93 9.87
CA ALA A 113 -10.15 -4.03 9.69
C ALA A 113 -11.59 -3.58 9.97
N MET A 114 -11.82 -2.78 10.99
CA MET A 114 -13.15 -2.22 11.30
C MET A 114 -13.62 -1.28 10.18
N GLU A 115 -12.76 -0.40 9.70
CA GLU A 115 -13.05 0.49 8.57
C GLU A 115 -13.38 -0.31 7.30
N GLY A 116 -12.54 -1.28 6.93
CA GLY A 116 -12.78 -2.14 5.78
C GLY A 116 -14.04 -2.99 5.90
N SER A 117 -14.34 -3.50 7.10
CA SER A 117 -15.55 -4.29 7.36
C SER A 117 -16.83 -3.48 7.17
N LEU A 118 -16.81 -2.19 7.48
CA LEU A 118 -17.95 -1.29 7.27
C LEU A 118 -18.32 -1.23 5.77
N PHE A 119 -17.32 -1.06 4.89
CA PHE A 119 -17.55 -1.06 3.44
C PHE A 119 -18.06 -2.41 2.94
N ILE A 120 -17.50 -3.52 3.42
CA ILE A 120 -17.92 -4.87 3.03
C ILE A 120 -19.35 -5.16 3.48
N VAL A 121 -19.68 -4.86 4.74
CA VAL A 121 -21.03 -5.08 5.28
C VAL A 121 -22.05 -4.21 4.55
N THR A 122 -21.73 -2.96 4.27
CA THR A 122 -22.60 -2.05 3.50
C THR A 122 -22.86 -2.61 2.10
N ALA A 123 -21.82 -3.06 1.38
CA ALA A 123 -21.97 -3.65 0.06
C ALA A 123 -22.83 -4.93 0.09
N LEU A 124 -22.67 -5.78 1.11
CA LEU A 124 -23.49 -6.99 1.29
C LEU A 124 -24.96 -6.66 1.59
N LEU A 125 -25.23 -5.64 2.38
CA LEU A 125 -26.60 -5.20 2.69
C LEU A 125 -27.29 -4.62 1.45
N ILE A 126 -26.57 -3.79 0.68
CA ILE A 126 -27.09 -3.23 -0.57
C ILE A 126 -27.29 -4.34 -1.62
N GLY A 127 -26.44 -5.37 -1.62
CA GLY A 127 -26.59 -6.55 -2.49
C GLY A 127 -27.92 -7.28 -2.33
N ARG A 128 -28.55 -7.18 -1.16
CA ARG A 128 -29.91 -7.75 -0.92
C ARG A 128 -31.04 -6.94 -1.54
N LEU A 129 -30.78 -5.69 -1.93
CA LEU A 129 -31.77 -4.79 -2.53
C LEU A 129 -31.90 -4.95 -4.05
N GLY A 130 -31.00 -5.75 -4.67
CA GLY A 130 -31.01 -6.01 -6.11
C GLY A 130 -29.84 -5.35 -6.87
N GLU A 131 -29.80 -5.58 -8.18
CA GLU A 131 -28.66 -5.19 -9.02
C GLU A 131 -28.51 -3.67 -9.20
N LEU A 132 -29.64 -2.96 -9.36
CA LEU A 132 -29.62 -1.51 -9.60
C LEU A 132 -29.06 -0.71 -8.41
N PRO A 133 -29.46 -0.97 -7.15
CA PRO A 133 -28.82 -0.35 -5.98
C PRO A 133 -27.33 -0.65 -5.85
N VAL A 134 -26.92 -1.89 -6.17
CA VAL A 134 -25.49 -2.27 -6.14
C VAL A 134 -24.69 -1.47 -7.18
N ALA A 135 -25.19 -1.33 -8.40
CA ALA A 135 -24.53 -0.55 -9.45
C ALA A 135 -24.41 0.91 -9.05
N ALA A 136 -25.47 1.52 -8.51
CA ALA A 136 -25.46 2.89 -8.02
C ALA A 136 -24.45 3.08 -6.87
N HIS A 137 -24.43 2.16 -5.92
CA HIS A 137 -23.46 2.19 -4.80
C HIS A 137 -22.02 2.08 -5.30
N GLN A 138 -21.76 1.20 -6.28
CA GLN A 138 -20.43 1.02 -6.86
C GLN A 138 -19.90 2.30 -7.53
N ILE A 139 -20.77 3.03 -8.23
CA ILE A 139 -20.42 4.32 -8.82
C ILE A 139 -20.09 5.33 -7.71
N ALA A 140 -20.95 5.44 -6.71
CA ALA A 140 -20.78 6.37 -5.60
C ALA A 140 -19.48 6.11 -4.83
N ILE A 141 -19.17 4.85 -4.52
CA ILE A 141 -17.96 4.48 -3.77
C ILE A 141 -16.69 4.71 -4.59
N ASN A 142 -16.73 4.54 -5.92
CA ASN A 142 -15.60 4.85 -6.78
C ASN A 142 -15.29 6.35 -6.79
N VAL A 143 -16.30 7.20 -6.88
CA VAL A 143 -16.11 8.66 -6.80
C VAL A 143 -15.60 9.08 -5.42
N ALA A 144 -16.20 8.55 -4.35
CA ALA A 144 -15.77 8.80 -2.99
C ALA A 144 -14.31 8.37 -2.75
N SER A 145 -13.91 7.22 -3.29
CA SER A 145 -12.54 6.71 -3.19
C SER A 145 -11.53 7.62 -3.89
N LEU A 146 -11.86 8.17 -5.06
CA LEU A 146 -11.00 9.14 -5.75
C LEU A 146 -10.79 10.41 -4.90
N CYS A 147 -11.86 10.94 -4.32
CA CYS A 147 -11.76 12.09 -3.43
C CYS A 147 -10.96 11.77 -2.16
N PHE A 148 -11.10 10.57 -1.63
CA PHE A 148 -10.39 10.12 -0.43
C PHE A 148 -8.88 9.91 -0.65
N MET A 149 -8.45 9.58 -1.87
CA MET A 149 -7.04 9.35 -2.19
C MET A 149 -6.14 10.55 -1.93
N ILE A 150 -6.65 11.79 -2.11
CA ILE A 150 -5.87 13.01 -1.88
C ILE A 150 -5.53 13.19 -0.40
N PRO A 151 -6.51 13.28 0.53
CA PRO A 151 -6.22 13.39 1.95
C PRO A 151 -5.46 12.17 2.50
N PHE A 152 -5.71 10.97 1.98
CA PHE A 152 -4.98 9.78 2.36
C PHE A 152 -3.48 9.88 2.01
N GLY A 153 -3.13 10.34 0.81
CA GLY A 153 -1.75 10.57 0.42
C GLY A 153 -1.04 11.62 1.29
N VAL A 154 -1.73 12.69 1.66
CA VAL A 154 -1.20 13.71 2.59
C VAL A 154 -1.00 13.13 3.99
N ALA A 155 -1.92 12.30 4.48
CA ALA A 155 -1.81 11.65 5.78
C ALA A 155 -0.61 10.69 5.84
N GLU A 156 -0.39 9.87 4.81
CA GLU A 156 0.78 9.00 4.66
C GLU A 156 2.09 9.80 4.70
N ALA A 157 2.19 10.86 3.89
CA ALA A 157 3.37 11.73 3.86
C ALA A 157 3.63 12.43 5.21
N THR A 158 2.56 12.84 5.89
CA THR A 158 2.64 13.46 7.21
C THR A 158 3.13 12.46 8.25
N THR A 159 2.62 11.24 8.23
CA THR A 159 3.03 10.15 9.14
C THR A 159 4.51 9.86 9.02
N VAL A 160 5.03 9.75 7.81
CA VAL A 160 6.47 9.56 7.56
C VAL A 160 7.28 10.72 8.13
N ARG A 161 6.88 11.97 7.86
CA ARG A 161 7.59 13.17 8.36
C ARG A 161 7.59 13.28 9.88
N VAL A 162 6.45 13.00 10.51
CA VAL A 162 6.33 12.98 11.98
C VAL A 162 7.19 11.88 12.58
N GLY A 163 7.19 10.68 12.00
CA GLY A 163 8.06 9.59 12.43
C GLY A 163 9.55 9.95 12.39
N HIS A 164 9.99 10.62 11.34
CA HIS A 164 11.36 11.09 11.22
C HIS A 164 11.72 12.19 12.23
N ALA A 165 10.82 13.15 12.47
CA ALA A 165 11.05 14.19 13.47
C ALA A 165 11.10 13.60 14.88
N LEU A 166 10.25 12.60 15.16
CA LEU A 166 10.26 11.87 16.42
C LEU A 166 11.58 11.11 16.62
N GLY A 167 12.07 10.42 15.61
CA GLY A 167 13.35 9.70 15.66
C GLY A 167 14.56 10.60 15.91
N ARG A 168 14.48 11.89 15.49
CA ARG A 168 15.52 12.91 15.79
C ARG A 168 15.31 13.65 17.10
N GLY A 169 14.21 13.41 17.80
CA GLY A 169 13.84 14.16 19.02
C GLY A 169 13.43 15.62 18.76
N ASP A 170 13.14 15.98 17.48
CA ASP A 170 12.77 17.34 17.06
C ASP A 170 11.27 17.59 17.28
N ARG A 171 10.93 18.14 18.45
CA ARG A 171 9.53 18.47 18.81
C ARG A 171 8.92 19.54 17.91
N ASP A 172 9.72 20.51 17.50
CA ASP A 172 9.24 21.59 16.61
C ASP A 172 9.02 21.06 15.19
N GLY A 173 9.83 20.11 14.74
CA GLY A 173 9.65 19.38 13.49
C GLY A 173 8.37 18.58 13.47
N ILE A 174 8.03 17.88 14.56
CA ILE A 174 6.76 17.15 14.71
C ILE A 174 5.58 18.11 14.53
N ARG A 175 5.60 19.23 15.28
CA ARG A 175 4.53 20.21 15.24
C ARG A 175 4.37 20.84 13.85
N ARG A 176 5.46 21.20 13.21
CA ARG A 176 5.47 21.75 11.82
C ARG A 176 4.92 20.75 10.82
N ALA A 177 5.35 19.49 10.88
CA ALA A 177 4.87 18.44 9.98
C ALA A 177 3.36 18.20 10.15
N TYR A 178 2.87 18.16 11.39
CA TYR A 178 1.45 17.97 11.70
C TYR A 178 0.58 19.12 11.16
N PHE A 179 0.94 20.38 11.48
CA PHE A 179 0.15 21.53 11.01
C PHE A 179 0.23 21.72 9.49
N ALA A 180 1.36 21.44 8.87
CA ALA A 180 1.47 21.48 7.41
C ALA A 180 0.57 20.42 6.74
N GLY A 181 0.53 19.20 7.27
CA GLY A 181 -0.37 18.15 6.80
C GLY A 181 -1.84 18.53 6.98
N LEU A 182 -2.21 19.07 8.15
CA LEU A 182 -3.57 19.53 8.42
C LEU A 182 -4.00 20.67 7.47
N ALA A 183 -3.11 21.64 7.25
CA ALA A 183 -3.39 22.75 6.32
C ALA A 183 -3.60 22.27 4.88
N LEU A 184 -2.86 21.24 4.42
CA LEU A 184 -3.01 20.68 3.09
C LEU A 184 -4.28 19.84 2.90
N VAL A 185 -4.86 19.33 3.98
CA VAL A 185 -6.12 18.55 3.92
C VAL A 185 -7.34 19.45 4.00
N LEU A 186 -7.24 20.60 4.71
CA LEU A 186 -8.35 21.51 4.94
C LEU A 186 -8.45 22.62 3.89
N GLY A 187 -7.40 22.90 3.12
CA GLY A 187 -7.33 23.91 2.06
C GLY A 187 -7.52 23.34 0.69
#